data_b22e9cae28eda6544f1385ec765a3a07
#
_entry.id   b22e9cae28eda6544f1385ec765a3a07
#
_cell.length_a   1.000
_cell.length_b   1.000
_cell.length_c   1.000
_cell.angle_alpha   90.00
_cell.angle_beta   90.00
_cell.angle_gamma   90.00
#
_symmetry.space_group_name_H-M   'P 1'
#
loop_
_entity.id
_entity.type
_entity.pdbx_description
1 polymer ?
#
loop_
_entity_poly.entity_id
_entity_poly.type
_entity_poly.pdbx_seq_one_letter_code
_entity_poly.pdbx_strand_id
1 'polypeptide(L)'
;METFIVFGNRVVWDAPWGMTELLEAFKRLVLEVTKSKKMFLLIDGLDEYNGNYSEQLELVTFIFSLLSSNVKICVSSRPWNVFADIFNARPSLRLEDLTYPDIQYYISSKLSSNLGFVALQRGDPDFTSSIIDNVSTKASGVFLWVVLVVQSLLEGLTDGERLSDLQRRLDSIPADLETLIWKILKSVDFERISQILQIVEDSVKPRRKHLLTLIQLSFADEDDPEFVFEMPTIPMHGTKTASRAELMRRQLNACGKGLLEAQITSDQSLAKATVGYLHRTVKDFIRRSDVWSRLLEATTPPFDPALHLALSEVACIKIIEIPAGSGIIRAFWNPFIGSILDIVRYGPTSLELQIRLLNELEMAAGVIMARGLQGSPITYDSCPLSTASNILDISSFMHLAVKLQLNMYVKSVAIRLRHTRQLDLLSSLFQMAATEYRTTHKLFKYQDPSLIMIETFLELGVNPNQRAQPLRHGNVTIWQMVISDAVTRSGILKLFLRYGADPFVSQLNSNNLYRGRDDLREFLEVTREEARRKAIRYDDAESAGSKATSKWSRVRYQQLFGKKNRGSSRLTS
;
A
#
# COMPACT_ATOMS: atom_id res chain seq x y z
N MET A 1 2.93 -33.77 -6.17
CA MET A 1 4.18 -33.77 -5.38
C MET A 1 4.15 -32.53 -4.52
N GLU A 2 3.86 -32.68 -3.25
CA GLU A 2 3.72 -31.56 -2.31
C GLU A 2 5.14 -31.10 -1.96
N THR A 3 5.49 -29.89 -2.34
CA THR A 3 6.77 -29.29 -1.98
C THR A 3 6.61 -28.57 -0.65
N PHE A 4 7.03 -29.23 0.42
CA PHE A 4 7.13 -28.61 1.74
C PHE A 4 8.51 -27.98 1.89
N ILE A 5 8.59 -26.68 2.14
CA ILE A 5 9.82 -26.03 2.57
C ILE A 5 9.75 -25.85 4.08
N VAL A 6 10.57 -26.62 4.80
CA VAL A 6 10.69 -26.54 6.26
C VAL A 6 11.79 -25.57 6.63
N PHE A 7 11.46 -24.42 7.20
CA PHE A 7 12.41 -23.51 7.84
C PHE A 7 12.25 -23.60 9.36
N GLY A 8 13.15 -24.29 9.99
CA GLY A 8 13.06 -24.56 11.44
C GLY A 8 11.78 -25.36 11.78
N ASN A 9 11.12 -25.06 12.89
CA ASN A 9 9.88 -25.74 13.31
C ASN A 9 8.61 -25.15 12.67
N ARG A 10 8.68 -24.40 11.58
CA ARG A 10 7.52 -23.82 10.88
C ARG A 10 7.45 -24.31 9.45
N VAL A 11 6.30 -24.87 9.09
CA VAL A 11 5.94 -25.17 7.70
C VAL A 11 5.48 -23.87 7.05
N VAL A 12 6.16 -23.43 5.98
CA VAL A 12 5.77 -22.27 5.19
C VAL A 12 5.24 -22.77 3.85
N TRP A 13 4.02 -22.41 3.51
CA TRP A 13 3.39 -22.73 2.23
C TRP A 13 3.83 -21.70 1.19
N ASP A 14 4.41 -22.16 0.10
CA ASP A 14 5.01 -21.31 -0.93
C ASP A 14 4.03 -20.85 -2.03
N ALA A 15 2.84 -21.45 -2.12
CA ALA A 15 1.79 -21.07 -3.06
C ALA A 15 0.44 -20.89 -2.35
N PRO A 16 -0.41 -19.95 -2.79
CA PRO A 16 -1.79 -19.89 -2.31
C PRO A 16 -2.53 -21.16 -2.73
N TRP A 17 -3.25 -21.76 -1.80
CA TRP A 17 -4.07 -22.93 -2.04
C TRP A 17 -5.15 -22.61 -3.08
N GLY A 18 -5.33 -23.50 -4.04
CA GLY A 18 -6.46 -23.42 -4.96
C GLY A 18 -7.77 -23.71 -4.22
N MET A 19 -8.90 -23.22 -4.76
CA MET A 19 -10.22 -23.40 -4.14
C MET A 19 -10.51 -24.91 -3.91
N THR A 20 -10.24 -25.75 -4.88
CA THR A 20 -10.44 -27.20 -4.79
C THR A 20 -9.62 -27.84 -3.65
N GLU A 21 -8.37 -27.43 -3.51
CA GLU A 21 -7.49 -27.92 -2.45
C GLU A 21 -7.97 -27.48 -1.05
N LEU A 22 -8.46 -26.24 -0.93
CA LEU A 22 -9.04 -25.72 0.31
C LEU A 22 -10.29 -26.47 0.71
N LEU A 23 -11.21 -26.73 -0.23
CA LEU A 23 -12.44 -27.47 0.04
C LEU A 23 -12.13 -28.91 0.46
N GLU A 24 -11.17 -29.56 -0.19
CA GLU A 24 -10.77 -30.94 0.15
C GLU A 24 -10.08 -31.01 1.51
N ALA A 25 -9.18 -30.08 1.80
CA ALA A 25 -8.52 -29.97 3.09
C ALA A 25 -9.52 -29.72 4.23
N PHE A 26 -10.49 -28.81 4.01
CA PHE A 26 -11.55 -28.54 4.98
C PHE A 26 -12.44 -29.75 5.22
N LYS A 27 -12.83 -30.48 4.18
CA LYS A 27 -13.61 -31.72 4.28
C LYS A 27 -12.87 -32.78 5.12
N ARG A 28 -11.57 -32.97 4.86
CA ARG A 28 -10.72 -33.88 5.65
C ARG A 28 -10.63 -33.46 7.11
N LEU A 29 -10.47 -32.15 7.38
CA LEU A 29 -10.46 -31.61 8.73
C LEU A 29 -11.76 -31.92 9.48
N VAL A 30 -12.91 -31.64 8.85
CA VAL A 30 -14.23 -31.94 9.43
C VAL A 30 -14.36 -33.43 9.75
N LEU A 31 -14.01 -34.30 8.81
CA LEU A 31 -14.05 -35.77 8.99
C LEU A 31 -13.15 -36.23 10.15
N GLU A 32 -11.95 -35.67 10.27
CA GLU A 32 -11.02 -36.09 11.33
C GLU A 32 -11.50 -35.62 12.71
N VAL A 33 -11.93 -34.37 12.83
CA VAL A 33 -12.44 -33.83 14.11
C VAL A 33 -13.69 -34.55 14.55
N THR A 34 -14.57 -34.92 13.64
CA THR A 34 -15.87 -35.55 13.95
C THR A 34 -15.79 -37.03 14.29
N LYS A 35 -14.61 -37.66 14.16
CA LYS A 35 -14.37 -39.00 14.70
C LYS A 35 -14.52 -39.07 16.23
N SER A 36 -14.17 -38.00 16.93
CA SER A 36 -14.13 -37.96 18.40
C SER A 36 -14.95 -36.82 19.01
N LYS A 37 -15.40 -35.84 18.24
CA LYS A 37 -16.10 -34.64 18.71
C LYS A 37 -17.32 -34.31 17.86
N LYS A 38 -18.28 -33.58 18.42
CA LYS A 38 -19.36 -32.93 17.67
C LYS A 38 -18.88 -31.56 17.21
N MET A 39 -19.26 -31.18 15.99
CA MET A 39 -18.90 -29.90 15.37
C MET A 39 -20.15 -29.08 15.06
N PHE A 40 -20.09 -27.79 15.35
CA PHE A 40 -21.06 -26.81 14.89
C PHE A 40 -20.33 -25.80 13.98
N LEU A 41 -20.85 -25.61 12.78
CA LEU A 41 -20.35 -24.64 11.81
C LEU A 41 -21.37 -23.53 11.67
N LEU A 42 -20.92 -22.29 11.85
CA LEU A 42 -21.67 -21.08 11.52
C LEU A 42 -21.02 -20.46 10.27
N ILE A 43 -21.77 -20.38 9.18
CA ILE A 43 -21.33 -19.82 7.89
C ILE A 43 -22.19 -18.59 7.63
N ASP A 44 -21.60 -17.43 7.77
CA ASP A 44 -22.26 -16.16 7.58
C ASP A 44 -22.08 -15.65 6.17
N GLY A 45 -23.15 -15.10 5.57
CA GLY A 45 -23.09 -14.38 4.30
C GLY A 45 -22.82 -15.25 3.06
N LEU A 46 -23.56 -16.31 2.80
CA LEU A 46 -23.39 -17.12 1.57
C LEU A 46 -23.55 -16.31 0.27
N ASP A 47 -24.34 -15.23 0.29
CA ASP A 47 -24.51 -14.29 -0.81
C ASP A 47 -23.26 -13.44 -1.08
N GLU A 48 -22.27 -13.46 -0.18
CA GLU A 48 -21.00 -12.76 -0.35
C GLU A 48 -19.99 -13.52 -1.23
N TYR A 49 -20.28 -14.77 -1.52
CA TYR A 49 -19.45 -15.56 -2.43
C TYR A 49 -19.61 -15.06 -3.86
N ASN A 50 -18.51 -14.51 -4.42
CA ASN A 50 -18.44 -13.98 -5.78
C ASN A 50 -18.37 -15.11 -6.83
N GLY A 51 -19.39 -15.92 -6.93
CA GLY A 51 -19.52 -16.99 -7.92
C GLY A 51 -20.76 -16.80 -8.79
N ASN A 52 -20.73 -17.36 -9.98
CA ASN A 52 -21.93 -17.50 -10.80
C ASN A 52 -22.90 -18.50 -10.17
N TYR A 53 -24.10 -18.65 -10.75
CA TYR A 53 -25.15 -19.54 -10.24
C TYR A 53 -24.64 -21.01 -10.02
N SER A 54 -23.86 -21.54 -10.96
CA SER A 54 -23.30 -22.89 -10.85
C SER A 54 -22.32 -23.01 -9.68
N GLU A 55 -21.45 -22.04 -9.53
CA GLU A 55 -20.45 -22.02 -8.44
C GLU A 55 -21.11 -21.85 -7.06
N GLN A 56 -22.18 -21.07 -6.97
CA GLN A 56 -22.99 -20.95 -5.75
C GLN A 56 -23.68 -22.29 -5.41
N LEU A 57 -24.19 -23.00 -6.41
CA LEU A 57 -24.78 -24.32 -6.24
C LEU A 57 -23.75 -25.36 -5.79
N GLU A 58 -22.53 -25.30 -6.33
CA GLU A 58 -21.42 -26.18 -5.93
C GLU A 58 -21.03 -25.91 -4.47
N LEU A 59 -20.96 -24.63 -4.03
CA LEU A 59 -20.70 -24.26 -2.66
C LEU A 59 -21.75 -24.85 -1.71
N VAL A 60 -23.03 -24.70 -2.02
CA VAL A 60 -24.12 -25.26 -1.19
C VAL A 60 -24.07 -26.79 -1.17
N THR A 61 -23.77 -27.42 -2.32
CA THR A 61 -23.59 -28.88 -2.41
C THR A 61 -22.44 -29.36 -1.54
N PHE A 62 -21.33 -28.61 -1.54
CA PHE A 62 -20.19 -28.86 -0.64
C PHE A 62 -20.62 -28.77 0.82
N ILE A 63 -21.33 -27.69 1.22
CA ILE A 63 -21.83 -27.53 2.60
C ILE A 63 -22.69 -28.71 3.00
N PHE A 64 -23.59 -29.16 2.15
CA PHE A 64 -24.41 -30.35 2.44
C PHE A 64 -23.60 -31.64 2.57
N SER A 65 -22.50 -31.75 1.82
CA SER A 65 -21.59 -32.91 1.92
C SER A 65 -20.90 -33.05 3.27
N LEU A 66 -20.89 -31.99 4.10
CA LEU A 66 -20.30 -31.98 5.44
C LEU A 66 -21.30 -32.43 6.52
N LEU A 67 -22.60 -32.47 6.21
CA LEU A 67 -23.63 -32.82 7.18
C LEU A 67 -23.49 -34.29 7.65
N SER A 68 -23.54 -34.49 8.95
CA SER A 68 -23.54 -35.82 9.56
C SER A 68 -24.20 -35.75 10.94
N SER A 69 -24.35 -36.91 11.60
CA SER A 69 -24.84 -36.96 13.00
C SER A 69 -23.98 -36.11 13.97
N ASN A 70 -22.71 -35.93 13.65
CA ASN A 70 -21.75 -35.18 14.46
C ASN A 70 -21.51 -33.75 13.98
N VAL A 71 -22.13 -33.31 12.87
CA VAL A 71 -21.98 -31.96 12.31
C VAL A 71 -23.34 -31.30 12.20
N LYS A 72 -23.48 -30.14 12.83
CA LYS A 72 -24.58 -29.20 12.62
C LYS A 72 -24.07 -27.95 11.94
N ILE A 73 -24.83 -27.43 10.98
CA ILE A 73 -24.46 -26.24 10.23
C ILE A 73 -25.61 -25.24 10.32
N CYS A 74 -25.27 -24.00 10.60
CA CYS A 74 -26.14 -22.85 10.46
C CYS A 74 -25.54 -21.94 9.39
N VAL A 75 -26.38 -21.52 8.43
CA VAL A 75 -25.95 -20.62 7.34
C VAL A 75 -26.80 -19.35 7.38
N SER A 76 -26.21 -18.23 7.00
CA SER A 76 -26.96 -17.00 6.73
C SER A 76 -26.75 -16.56 5.28
N SER A 77 -27.77 -15.99 4.67
CA SER A 77 -27.69 -15.35 3.35
C SER A 77 -28.85 -14.41 3.11
N ARG A 78 -28.72 -13.51 2.14
CA ARG A 78 -29.87 -12.82 1.57
C ARG A 78 -30.80 -13.83 0.87
N PRO A 79 -32.11 -13.52 0.74
CA PRO A 79 -33.08 -14.45 0.14
C PRO A 79 -32.99 -14.46 -1.39
N TRP A 80 -31.80 -14.74 -1.93
CA TRP A 80 -31.63 -14.98 -3.37
C TRP A 80 -32.28 -16.30 -3.77
N ASN A 81 -32.87 -16.33 -4.96
CA ASN A 81 -33.62 -17.51 -5.43
C ASN A 81 -32.84 -18.81 -5.29
N VAL A 82 -31.53 -18.79 -5.60
CA VAL A 82 -30.66 -19.98 -5.47
C VAL A 82 -30.63 -20.51 -4.03
N PHE A 83 -30.56 -19.65 -3.04
CA PHE A 83 -30.52 -20.04 -1.63
C PHE A 83 -31.92 -20.31 -1.08
N ALA A 84 -32.90 -19.49 -1.44
CA ALA A 84 -34.28 -19.67 -1.04
C ALA A 84 -34.84 -21.05 -1.48
N ASP A 85 -34.60 -21.44 -2.73
CA ASP A 85 -35.09 -22.70 -3.28
C ASP A 85 -34.42 -23.92 -2.61
N ILE A 86 -33.12 -23.85 -2.36
CA ILE A 86 -32.35 -24.99 -1.81
C ILE A 86 -32.64 -25.18 -0.31
N PHE A 87 -32.81 -24.10 0.44
CA PHE A 87 -33.04 -24.15 1.89
C PHE A 87 -34.51 -24.16 2.27
N ASN A 88 -35.46 -24.05 1.34
CA ASN A 88 -36.90 -23.93 1.60
C ASN A 88 -37.46 -25.04 2.50
N ALA A 89 -36.95 -26.28 2.38
CA ALA A 89 -37.38 -27.43 3.18
C ALA A 89 -36.60 -27.54 4.54
N ARG A 90 -35.80 -26.57 4.89
CA ARG A 90 -34.99 -26.57 6.12
C ARG A 90 -35.54 -25.58 7.15
N PRO A 91 -35.28 -25.81 8.47
CA PRO A 91 -35.61 -24.80 9.46
C PRO A 91 -34.95 -23.46 9.11
N SER A 92 -35.74 -22.42 8.96
CA SER A 92 -35.28 -21.08 8.59
C SER A 92 -35.80 -20.04 9.56
N LEU A 93 -35.05 -18.97 9.72
CA LEU A 93 -35.35 -17.86 10.57
C LEU A 93 -35.21 -16.58 9.74
N ARG A 94 -36.27 -15.78 9.68
CA ARG A 94 -36.22 -14.46 9.04
C ARG A 94 -35.78 -13.42 10.07
N LEU A 95 -34.66 -12.76 9.82
CA LEU A 95 -34.15 -11.73 10.71
C LEU A 95 -35.08 -10.51 10.79
N GLU A 96 -35.79 -10.19 9.69
CA GLU A 96 -36.76 -9.11 9.65
C GLU A 96 -37.86 -9.26 10.70
N ASP A 97 -38.31 -10.50 10.95
CA ASP A 97 -39.37 -10.76 11.94
C ASP A 97 -38.87 -10.57 13.39
N LEU A 98 -37.57 -10.78 13.59
CA LEU A 98 -36.94 -10.64 14.92
C LEU A 98 -36.49 -9.21 15.20
N THR A 99 -36.14 -8.45 14.19
CA THR A 99 -35.55 -7.11 14.35
C THR A 99 -36.59 -6.03 14.58
N TYR A 100 -37.88 -6.29 14.39
CA TYR A 100 -38.93 -5.27 14.54
C TYR A 100 -38.96 -4.60 15.94
N PRO A 101 -38.90 -5.34 17.06
CA PRO A 101 -38.83 -4.72 18.39
C PRO A 101 -37.54 -3.90 18.59
N ASP A 102 -36.40 -4.39 18.05
CA ASP A 102 -35.13 -3.71 18.13
C ASP A 102 -35.11 -2.41 17.30
N ILE A 103 -35.78 -2.42 16.15
CA ILE A 103 -35.99 -1.24 15.31
C ILE A 103 -36.81 -0.21 16.09
N GLN A 104 -37.93 -0.59 16.68
CA GLN A 104 -38.76 0.33 17.50
C GLN A 104 -37.97 0.92 18.67
N TYR A 105 -37.21 0.05 19.37
CA TYR A 105 -36.36 0.50 20.47
C TYR A 105 -35.28 1.48 19.99
N TYR A 106 -34.60 1.19 18.89
CA TYR A 106 -33.61 2.09 18.29
C TYR A 106 -34.19 3.45 17.93
N ILE A 107 -35.32 3.46 17.23
CA ILE A 107 -35.99 4.71 16.81
C ILE A 107 -36.38 5.52 18.06
N SER A 108 -37.07 4.90 19.02
CA SER A 108 -37.49 5.54 20.26
C SER A 108 -36.32 6.11 21.04
N SER A 109 -35.26 5.32 21.22
CA SER A 109 -34.04 5.72 21.95
C SER A 109 -33.35 6.92 21.28
N LYS A 110 -33.22 6.89 19.96
CA LYS A 110 -32.54 7.96 19.21
C LYS A 110 -33.34 9.24 19.16
N LEU A 111 -34.64 9.16 18.91
CA LEU A 111 -35.52 10.34 18.88
C LEU A 111 -35.66 10.94 20.27
N SER A 112 -35.85 10.15 21.32
CA SER A 112 -35.98 10.65 22.70
C SER A 112 -34.70 11.33 23.24
N SER A 113 -33.54 11.12 22.62
CA SER A 113 -32.33 11.86 22.97
C SER A 113 -32.29 13.29 22.40
N ASN A 114 -33.19 13.63 21.48
CA ASN A 114 -33.27 14.95 20.86
C ASN A 114 -34.29 15.86 21.61
N LEU A 115 -33.84 17.04 22.04
CA LEU A 115 -34.66 17.99 22.81
C LEU A 115 -35.90 18.46 22.03
N GLY A 116 -35.77 18.63 20.71
CA GLY A 116 -36.90 18.99 19.84
C GLY A 116 -37.96 17.91 19.84
N PHE A 117 -37.60 16.64 19.73
CA PHE A 117 -38.53 15.51 19.79
C PHE A 117 -39.22 15.41 21.14
N VAL A 118 -38.50 15.58 22.24
CA VAL A 118 -39.07 15.57 23.60
C VAL A 118 -40.09 16.70 23.78
N ALA A 119 -39.81 17.87 23.23
CA ALA A 119 -40.78 18.98 23.26
C ALA A 119 -42.05 18.67 22.45
N LEU A 120 -41.90 18.08 21.25
CA LEU A 120 -43.02 17.65 20.41
C LEU A 120 -43.84 16.54 21.08
N GLN A 121 -43.17 15.56 21.70
CA GLN A 121 -43.85 14.46 22.42
C GLN A 121 -44.72 14.94 23.56
N ARG A 122 -44.31 16.01 24.24
CA ARG A 122 -45.16 16.63 25.31
C ARG A 122 -46.36 17.34 24.73
N GLY A 123 -46.23 17.92 23.52
CA GLY A 123 -47.33 18.65 22.87
C GLY A 123 -48.32 17.75 22.14
N ASP A 124 -47.84 16.70 21.51
CA ASP A 124 -48.63 15.74 20.72
C ASP A 124 -48.03 14.32 20.83
N PRO A 125 -48.37 13.55 21.89
CA PRO A 125 -47.90 12.19 22.10
C PRO A 125 -48.36 11.21 21.02
N ASP A 126 -49.56 11.38 20.48
CA ASP A 126 -50.15 10.48 19.48
C ASP A 126 -49.40 10.58 18.15
N PHE A 127 -49.06 11.80 17.76
CA PHE A 127 -48.29 12.04 16.55
C PHE A 127 -46.87 11.45 16.65
N THR A 128 -46.18 11.63 17.78
CA THR A 128 -44.83 11.09 17.97
C THR A 128 -44.81 9.56 17.98
N SER A 129 -45.83 8.93 18.55
CA SER A 129 -46.04 7.48 18.48
C SER A 129 -46.23 7.01 17.04
N SER A 130 -47.08 7.72 16.28
CA SER A 130 -47.36 7.39 14.88
C SER A 130 -46.12 7.47 13.99
N ILE A 131 -45.22 8.41 14.24
CA ILE A 131 -43.91 8.49 13.51
C ILE A 131 -43.09 7.23 13.76
N ILE A 132 -42.95 6.77 15.00
CA ILE A 132 -42.19 5.58 15.36
C ILE A 132 -42.75 4.35 14.64
N ASP A 133 -44.08 4.18 14.68
CA ASP A 133 -44.75 3.06 14.04
C ASP A 133 -44.64 3.11 12.51
N ASN A 134 -44.78 4.29 11.90
CA ASN A 134 -44.63 4.49 10.46
C ASN A 134 -43.22 4.17 9.98
N VAL A 135 -42.18 4.63 10.69
CA VAL A 135 -40.78 4.31 10.37
C VAL A 135 -40.54 2.83 10.52
N SER A 136 -41.00 2.20 11.61
CA SER A 136 -40.82 0.76 11.87
C SER A 136 -41.48 -0.10 10.79
N THR A 137 -42.70 0.28 10.37
CA THR A 137 -43.43 -0.47 9.33
C THR A 137 -42.80 -0.31 7.95
N LYS A 138 -42.45 0.94 7.56
CA LYS A 138 -41.79 1.21 6.27
C LYS A 138 -40.40 0.54 6.16
N ALA A 139 -39.71 0.34 7.26
CA ALA A 139 -38.39 -0.28 7.31
C ALA A 139 -38.38 -1.71 6.79
N SER A 140 -39.48 -2.46 6.91
CA SER A 140 -39.58 -3.88 6.49
C SER A 140 -38.40 -4.73 6.95
N GLY A 141 -37.93 -4.52 8.19
CA GLY A 141 -36.78 -5.22 8.77
C GLY A 141 -35.40 -4.72 8.33
N VAL A 142 -35.30 -3.76 7.40
CA VAL A 142 -34.04 -3.22 6.90
C VAL A 142 -33.47 -2.17 7.88
N PHE A 143 -32.64 -2.62 8.81
CA PHE A 143 -32.09 -1.74 9.87
C PHE A 143 -31.28 -0.56 9.30
N LEU A 144 -30.55 -0.75 8.21
CA LEU A 144 -29.81 0.33 7.54
C LEU A 144 -30.75 1.45 7.06
N TRP A 145 -31.92 1.09 6.50
CA TRP A 145 -32.93 2.06 6.10
C TRP A 145 -33.40 2.88 7.31
N VAL A 146 -33.64 2.22 8.45
CA VAL A 146 -34.02 2.89 9.70
C VAL A 146 -32.98 3.90 10.16
N VAL A 147 -31.70 3.51 10.15
CA VAL A 147 -30.58 4.39 10.56
C VAL A 147 -30.59 5.67 9.73
N LEU A 148 -30.67 5.54 8.40
CA LEU A 148 -30.66 6.68 7.47
C LEU A 148 -31.89 7.58 7.64
N VAL A 149 -33.06 6.98 7.83
CA VAL A 149 -34.32 7.73 8.04
C VAL A 149 -34.33 8.48 9.38
N VAL A 150 -33.94 7.80 10.46
CA VAL A 150 -33.88 8.42 11.79
C VAL A 150 -32.88 9.57 11.78
N GLN A 151 -31.76 9.45 11.10
CA GLN A 151 -30.80 10.54 10.94
C GLN A 151 -31.41 11.72 10.21
N SER A 152 -32.16 11.50 9.12
CA SER A 152 -32.85 12.54 8.39
C SER A 152 -33.93 13.25 9.24
N LEU A 153 -34.67 12.50 10.07
CA LEU A 153 -35.64 13.07 10.99
C LEU A 153 -34.99 13.91 12.11
N LEU A 154 -33.86 13.44 12.65
CA LEU A 154 -33.10 14.18 13.66
C LEU A 154 -32.50 15.49 13.11
N GLU A 155 -32.11 15.52 11.84
CA GLU A 155 -31.69 16.75 11.16
C GLU A 155 -32.87 17.76 11.14
N GLY A 156 -34.06 17.35 10.65
CA GLY A 156 -35.22 18.21 10.63
C GLY A 156 -35.66 18.70 12.02
N LEU A 157 -35.57 17.84 13.03
CA LEU A 157 -35.83 18.22 14.42
C LEU A 157 -34.82 19.26 14.95
N THR A 158 -33.56 19.13 14.57
CA THR A 158 -32.49 20.07 14.94
C THR A 158 -32.69 21.42 14.24
N ASP A 159 -33.14 21.40 13.00
CA ASP A 159 -33.46 22.59 12.20
C ASP A 159 -34.78 23.27 12.63
N GLY A 160 -35.49 22.67 13.59
CA GLY A 160 -36.75 23.22 14.11
C GLY A 160 -37.93 23.05 13.16
N GLU A 161 -37.94 22.01 12.32
CA GLU A 161 -39.07 21.69 11.45
C GLU A 161 -40.35 21.44 12.24
N ARG A 162 -41.49 21.83 11.66
CA ARG A 162 -42.82 21.59 12.26
C ARG A 162 -43.22 20.12 12.12
N LEU A 163 -44.17 19.66 12.90
CA LEU A 163 -44.74 18.32 12.83
C LEU A 163 -45.17 17.93 11.40
N SER A 164 -45.86 18.86 10.71
CA SER A 164 -46.31 18.65 9.32
C SER A 164 -45.15 18.52 8.33
N ASP A 165 -44.03 19.16 8.62
CA ASP A 165 -42.84 19.10 7.77
C ASP A 165 -42.09 17.77 7.97
N LEU A 166 -41.99 17.31 9.23
CA LEU A 166 -41.44 15.98 9.56
C LEU A 166 -42.28 14.85 8.95
N GLN A 167 -43.62 14.96 9.00
CA GLN A 167 -44.50 13.98 8.35
C GLN A 167 -44.28 13.97 6.82
N ARG A 168 -44.26 15.15 6.20
CA ARG A 168 -44.02 15.29 4.77
C ARG A 168 -42.63 14.75 4.38
N ARG A 169 -41.61 14.97 5.22
CA ARG A 169 -40.27 14.39 5.05
C ARG A 169 -40.35 12.87 5.06
N LEU A 170 -41.02 12.27 6.07
CA LEU A 170 -41.18 10.82 6.18
C LEU A 170 -41.98 10.22 5.00
N ASP A 171 -43.06 10.91 4.56
CA ASP A 171 -43.85 10.46 3.43
C ASP A 171 -43.10 10.53 2.10
N SER A 172 -42.16 11.46 1.99
CA SER A 172 -41.30 11.60 0.81
C SER A 172 -40.17 10.58 0.78
N ILE A 173 -39.88 9.88 1.89
CA ILE A 173 -38.80 8.89 1.95
C ILE A 173 -39.25 7.59 1.24
N PRO A 174 -38.49 7.12 0.23
CA PRO A 174 -38.80 5.87 -0.45
C PRO A 174 -38.58 4.67 0.48
N ALA A 175 -39.43 3.65 0.34
CA ALA A 175 -39.24 2.38 1.05
C ALA A 175 -38.03 1.57 0.50
N ASP A 176 -37.73 1.74 -0.78
CA ASP A 176 -36.56 1.12 -1.40
C ASP A 176 -35.27 1.80 -0.98
N LEU A 177 -34.32 1.00 -0.50
CA LEU A 177 -33.04 1.47 0.05
C LEU A 177 -32.16 2.15 -1.01
N GLU A 178 -32.12 1.62 -2.23
CA GLU A 178 -31.29 2.17 -3.31
C GLU A 178 -31.82 3.55 -3.74
N THR A 179 -33.12 3.68 -3.87
CA THR A 179 -33.80 4.96 -4.15
C THR A 179 -33.58 5.96 -3.02
N LEU A 180 -33.54 5.50 -1.76
CA LEU A 180 -33.20 6.33 -0.61
C LEU A 180 -31.75 6.83 -0.69
N ILE A 181 -30.80 5.96 -0.96
CA ILE A 181 -29.37 6.36 -1.10
C ILE A 181 -29.22 7.40 -2.22
N TRP A 182 -29.88 7.19 -3.38
CA TRP A 182 -29.90 8.19 -4.46
C TRP A 182 -30.50 9.53 -4.03
N LYS A 183 -31.58 9.49 -3.26
CA LYS A 183 -32.21 10.72 -2.73
C LYS A 183 -31.24 11.46 -1.80
N ILE A 184 -30.53 10.74 -0.94
CA ILE A 184 -29.52 11.31 -0.05
C ILE A 184 -28.39 11.96 -0.88
N LEU A 185 -27.81 11.24 -1.84
CA LEU A 185 -26.74 11.77 -2.69
C LEU A 185 -27.14 13.05 -3.43
N LYS A 186 -28.39 13.14 -3.90
CA LYS A 186 -28.91 14.32 -4.59
C LYS A 186 -29.27 15.48 -3.66
N SER A 187 -29.39 15.24 -2.36
CA SER A 187 -29.76 16.25 -1.37
C SER A 187 -28.58 17.04 -0.82
N VAL A 188 -27.36 16.65 -1.17
CA VAL A 188 -26.10 17.28 -0.76
C VAL A 188 -25.37 17.87 -1.96
N ASP A 189 -24.26 18.54 -1.73
CA ASP A 189 -23.35 18.92 -2.79
C ASP A 189 -22.80 17.64 -3.47
N PHE A 190 -23.35 17.35 -4.66
CA PHE A 190 -23.10 16.10 -5.36
C PHE A 190 -21.66 16.00 -5.89
N GLU A 191 -21.04 17.12 -6.26
CA GLU A 191 -19.64 17.17 -6.67
C GLU A 191 -18.73 16.80 -5.49
N ARG A 192 -18.90 17.48 -4.37
CA ARG A 192 -18.06 17.25 -3.17
C ARG A 192 -18.21 15.84 -2.61
N ILE A 193 -19.43 15.32 -2.48
CA ILE A 193 -19.59 13.93 -2.02
C ILE A 193 -18.99 12.94 -3.02
N SER A 194 -19.05 13.21 -4.32
CA SER A 194 -18.42 12.38 -5.35
C SER A 194 -16.89 12.35 -5.21
N GLN A 195 -16.25 13.48 -4.94
CA GLN A 195 -14.80 13.55 -4.65
C GLN A 195 -14.44 12.73 -3.41
N ILE A 196 -15.16 12.90 -2.31
CA ILE A 196 -14.92 12.15 -1.07
C ILE A 196 -15.08 10.64 -1.29
N LEU A 197 -16.13 10.21 -2.01
CA LEU A 197 -16.35 8.80 -2.34
C LEU A 197 -15.22 8.23 -3.20
N GLN A 198 -14.70 9.01 -4.16
CA GLN A 198 -13.54 8.63 -4.97
C GLN A 198 -12.28 8.49 -4.12
N ILE A 199 -12.03 9.38 -3.16
CA ILE A 199 -10.91 9.29 -2.21
C ILE A 199 -11.05 8.02 -1.36
N VAL A 200 -12.24 7.76 -0.80
CA VAL A 200 -12.51 6.56 0.02
C VAL A 200 -12.28 5.28 -0.79
N GLU A 201 -12.79 5.21 -2.02
CA GLU A 201 -12.60 4.04 -2.89
C GLU A 201 -11.13 3.84 -3.31
N ASP A 202 -10.39 4.91 -3.60
CA ASP A 202 -8.98 4.81 -3.92
C ASP A 202 -8.15 4.36 -2.71
N SER A 203 -8.52 4.78 -1.50
CA SER A 203 -7.83 4.43 -0.26
C SER A 203 -7.89 2.93 0.08
N VAL A 204 -8.94 2.22 -0.35
CA VAL A 204 -9.12 0.78 -0.07
C VAL A 204 -8.55 -0.16 -1.13
N LYS A 205 -7.75 0.35 -2.07
CA LYS A 205 -7.06 -0.50 -3.06
C LYS A 205 -6.24 -1.61 -2.38
N PRO A 206 -6.22 -2.84 -2.92
CA PRO A 206 -5.77 -4.07 -2.21
C PRO A 206 -4.34 -4.06 -1.66
N ARG A 207 -3.53 -3.10 -2.02
CA ARG A 207 -2.12 -3.01 -1.59
C ARG A 207 -1.78 -1.78 -0.75
N ARG A 208 -2.75 -0.87 -0.52
CA ARG A 208 -2.58 0.19 0.48
C ARG A 208 -2.67 -0.43 1.87
N LYS A 209 -1.67 -0.21 2.70
CA LYS A 209 -1.58 -0.84 4.04
C LYS A 209 -2.22 -0.02 5.14
N HIS A 210 -2.54 1.22 4.86
CA HIS A 210 -3.08 2.15 5.85
C HIS A 210 -4.54 2.43 5.54
N LEU A 211 -5.38 2.33 6.59
CA LEU A 211 -6.77 2.76 6.50
C LEU A 211 -6.80 4.29 6.47
N LEU A 212 -7.68 4.86 5.64
CA LEU A 212 -7.89 6.30 5.57
C LEU A 212 -8.35 6.83 6.92
N THR A 213 -7.55 7.68 7.53
CA THR A 213 -7.91 8.31 8.81
C THR A 213 -8.61 9.64 8.59
N LEU A 214 -9.36 10.09 9.61
CA LEU A 214 -10.10 11.35 9.54
C LEU A 214 -9.17 12.55 9.35
N ILE A 215 -7.99 12.55 10.00
CA ILE A 215 -6.99 13.59 9.77
C ILE A 215 -6.42 13.55 8.35
N GLN A 216 -6.18 12.38 7.81
CA GLN A 216 -5.70 12.20 6.44
C GLN A 216 -6.75 12.65 5.43
N LEU A 217 -8.02 12.26 5.61
CA LEU A 217 -9.12 12.76 4.77
C LEU A 217 -9.21 14.28 4.81
N SER A 218 -8.99 14.92 5.96
CA SER A 218 -9.03 16.38 6.07
C SER A 218 -7.97 17.10 5.23
N PHE A 219 -6.85 16.45 4.92
CA PHE A 219 -5.86 16.97 4.00
C PHE A 219 -6.10 16.54 2.55
N ALA A 220 -6.74 15.40 2.35
CA ALA A 220 -7.13 14.96 1.01
C ALA A 220 -8.32 15.75 0.45
N ASP A 221 -9.12 16.39 1.31
CA ASP A 221 -10.27 17.26 0.96
C ASP A 221 -9.87 18.74 0.75
N GLU A 222 -8.56 19.07 0.75
CA GLU A 222 -8.10 20.43 0.42
C GLU A 222 -8.22 20.70 -1.08
N ASP A 223 -8.76 21.87 -1.41
CA ASP A 223 -9.06 22.25 -2.79
C ASP A 223 -7.78 22.62 -3.58
N ASP A 224 -6.79 23.21 -2.91
CA ASP A 224 -5.54 23.66 -3.54
C ASP A 224 -4.45 22.58 -3.44
N PRO A 225 -4.05 21.92 -4.54
CA PRO A 225 -2.97 20.94 -4.53
C PRO A 225 -1.60 21.49 -4.11
N GLU A 226 -1.39 22.81 -4.20
CA GLU A 226 -0.12 23.44 -3.83
C GLU A 226 0.04 23.62 -2.32
N PHE A 227 -1.04 23.48 -1.53
CA PHE A 227 -1.02 23.69 -0.07
C PHE A 227 0.10 22.93 0.63
N VAL A 228 0.39 21.71 0.20
CA VAL A 228 1.37 20.85 0.85
C VAL A 228 2.80 21.36 0.69
N PHE A 229 3.09 22.06 -0.41
CA PHE A 229 4.41 22.61 -0.69
C PHE A 229 4.66 23.91 0.08
N GLU A 230 3.62 24.64 0.43
CA GLU A 230 3.67 25.86 1.25
C GLU A 230 3.59 25.55 2.75
N MET A 231 3.01 24.42 3.11
CA MET A 231 2.81 24.00 4.49
C MET A 231 4.15 23.78 5.22
N PRO A 232 4.38 24.41 6.42
CA PRO A 232 5.60 24.18 7.16
C PRO A 232 5.64 22.79 7.81
N THR A 233 6.84 22.21 7.91
CA THR A 233 7.06 20.95 8.63
C THR A 233 7.11 21.23 10.13
N ILE A 234 5.96 21.22 10.81
CA ILE A 234 5.80 21.51 12.24
C ILE A 234 4.86 20.48 12.87
N PRO A 235 5.25 19.82 13.98
CA PRO A 235 4.35 18.92 14.68
C PRO A 235 3.04 19.62 15.04
N MET A 236 1.92 18.98 14.72
CA MET A 236 0.60 19.48 15.08
C MET A 236 0.16 18.85 16.40
N HIS A 237 0.25 19.63 17.50
CA HIS A 237 -0.10 19.13 18.82
C HIS A 237 -1.59 18.84 19.01
N GLY A 238 -1.90 17.91 19.90
CA GLY A 238 -3.16 17.25 20.14
C GLY A 238 -4.44 18.08 19.98
N THR A 239 -4.48 19.33 20.51
CA THR A 239 -5.67 20.20 20.39
C THR A 239 -5.96 20.64 18.95
N LYS A 240 -4.92 21.03 18.19
CA LYS A 240 -5.07 21.44 16.79
C LYS A 240 -5.46 20.26 15.90
N THR A 241 -4.82 19.12 16.12
CA THR A 241 -5.14 17.88 15.39
C THR A 241 -6.57 17.44 15.69
N ALA A 242 -7.00 17.50 16.97
CA ALA A 242 -8.36 17.18 17.36
C ALA A 242 -9.40 18.15 16.75
N SER A 243 -9.11 19.45 16.74
CA SER A 243 -10.01 20.46 16.15
C SER A 243 -10.17 20.27 14.65
N ARG A 244 -9.08 19.98 13.91
CA ARG A 244 -9.13 19.70 12.48
C ARG A 244 -9.92 18.40 12.19
N ALA A 245 -9.67 17.36 12.96
CA ALA A 245 -10.41 16.11 12.84
C ALA A 245 -11.89 16.28 13.15
N GLU A 246 -12.24 17.07 14.18
CA GLU A 246 -13.64 17.35 14.51
C GLU A 246 -14.35 18.16 13.41
N LEU A 247 -13.66 19.14 12.82
CA LEU A 247 -14.19 19.86 11.67
C LEU A 247 -14.48 18.91 10.49
N MET A 248 -13.51 18.05 10.15
CA MET A 248 -13.68 17.07 9.08
C MET A 248 -14.81 16.07 9.39
N ARG A 249 -14.96 15.63 10.64
CA ARG A 249 -16.06 14.76 11.05
C ARG A 249 -17.43 15.43 10.81
N ARG A 250 -17.54 16.72 11.14
CA ARG A 250 -18.78 17.50 10.88
C ARG A 250 -19.05 17.65 9.39
N GLN A 251 -18.00 17.94 8.61
CA GLN A 251 -18.10 18.02 7.15
C GLN A 251 -18.52 16.68 6.54
N LEU A 252 -17.88 15.57 6.98
CA LEU A 252 -18.23 14.22 6.54
C LEU A 252 -19.69 13.86 6.85
N ASN A 253 -20.18 14.23 8.05
CA ASN A 253 -21.58 14.01 8.43
C ASN A 253 -22.54 14.86 7.57
N ALA A 254 -22.17 16.10 7.28
CA ALA A 254 -23.00 17.01 6.49
C ALA A 254 -23.11 16.59 5.02
N CYS A 255 -21.99 16.21 4.40
CA CYS A 255 -21.96 15.79 2.98
C CYS A 255 -22.32 14.30 2.81
N GLY A 256 -21.91 13.43 3.73
CA GLY A 256 -22.15 12.00 3.65
C GLY A 256 -23.52 11.56 4.15
N LYS A 257 -24.19 12.37 5.00
CA LYS A 257 -25.53 12.10 5.58
C LYS A 257 -25.74 10.63 5.98
N GLY A 258 -24.75 10.04 6.67
CA GLY A 258 -24.78 8.64 7.13
C GLY A 258 -24.40 7.59 6.09
N LEU A 259 -23.99 7.96 4.88
CA LEU A 259 -23.43 6.99 3.91
C LEU A 259 -21.97 6.62 4.27
N LEU A 260 -21.26 7.58 4.85
CA LEU A 260 -19.89 7.43 5.35
C LEU A 260 -19.85 7.74 6.84
N GLU A 261 -18.97 7.08 7.57
CA GLU A 261 -18.76 7.31 9.00
C GLU A 261 -17.29 7.30 9.37
N ALA A 262 -16.96 7.96 10.48
CA ALA A 262 -15.66 7.89 11.13
C ALA A 262 -15.75 6.92 12.32
N GLN A 263 -15.11 5.75 12.18
CA GLN A 263 -15.11 4.70 13.20
C GLN A 263 -13.98 4.95 14.21
N ILE A 264 -14.32 5.06 15.47
CA ILE A 264 -13.39 5.26 16.59
C ILE A 264 -13.28 3.96 17.37
N THR A 265 -12.08 3.42 17.51
CA THR A 265 -11.81 2.35 18.47
C THR A 265 -11.54 2.94 19.85
N SER A 266 -11.91 2.21 20.93
CA SER A 266 -11.97 2.69 22.33
C SER A 266 -10.72 3.41 22.84
N ASP A 267 -9.54 3.13 22.28
CA ASP A 267 -8.25 3.66 22.73
C ASP A 267 -7.62 4.70 21.77
N GLN A 268 -8.35 5.15 20.74
CA GLN A 268 -7.80 6.05 19.72
C GLN A 268 -8.36 7.47 19.82
N SER A 269 -7.52 8.45 19.48
CA SER A 269 -7.95 9.83 19.29
C SER A 269 -8.83 9.95 18.04
N LEU A 270 -9.75 10.91 18.02
CA LEU A 270 -10.62 11.21 16.87
C LEU A 270 -9.84 11.38 15.55
N ALA A 271 -8.65 11.97 15.59
CA ALA A 271 -7.79 12.15 14.42
C ALA A 271 -7.39 10.83 13.74
N LYS A 272 -7.32 9.74 14.51
CA LYS A 272 -6.99 8.39 14.04
C LYS A 272 -8.24 7.56 13.74
N ALA A 273 -9.44 8.10 13.89
CA ALA A 273 -10.67 7.43 13.47
C ALA A 273 -10.59 7.07 11.99
N THR A 274 -10.97 5.84 11.64
CA THR A 274 -10.94 5.38 10.25
C THR A 274 -12.22 5.74 9.53
N VAL A 275 -12.10 6.25 8.31
CA VAL A 275 -13.24 6.63 7.47
C VAL A 275 -13.61 5.47 6.56
N GLY A 276 -14.89 5.16 6.51
CA GLY A 276 -15.41 4.09 5.67
C GLY A 276 -16.91 4.21 5.44
N TYR A 277 -17.46 3.29 4.69
CA TYR A 277 -18.90 3.19 4.51
C TYR A 277 -19.59 2.75 5.80
N LEU A 278 -20.73 3.38 6.11
CA LEU A 278 -21.57 2.96 7.23
C LEU A 278 -21.92 1.46 7.16
N HIS A 279 -22.20 0.97 5.96
CA HIS A 279 -22.61 -0.40 5.73
C HIS A 279 -22.14 -0.91 4.37
N ARG A 280 -21.90 -2.23 4.26
CA ARG A 280 -21.50 -2.88 3.00
C ARG A 280 -22.50 -2.61 1.86
N THR A 281 -23.79 -2.63 2.13
CA THR A 281 -24.80 -2.37 1.09
C THR A 281 -24.63 -0.99 0.45
N VAL A 282 -24.25 0.04 1.22
CA VAL A 282 -23.93 1.36 0.66
C VAL A 282 -22.74 1.27 -0.27
N LYS A 283 -21.67 0.59 0.16
CA LYS A 283 -20.47 0.37 -0.65
C LYS A 283 -20.79 -0.36 -1.95
N ASP A 284 -21.55 -1.45 -1.88
CA ASP A 284 -21.94 -2.26 -3.05
C ASP A 284 -22.77 -1.42 -4.03
N PHE A 285 -23.70 -0.60 -3.52
CA PHE A 285 -24.50 0.31 -4.33
C PHE A 285 -23.62 1.37 -5.03
N ILE A 286 -22.72 2.02 -4.29
CA ILE A 286 -21.81 3.05 -4.84
C ILE A 286 -20.90 2.47 -5.93
N ARG A 287 -20.48 1.21 -5.80
CA ARG A 287 -19.60 0.52 -6.76
C ARG A 287 -20.29 0.03 -8.02
N ARG A 288 -21.60 0.09 -8.10
CA ARG A 288 -22.33 -0.25 -9.35
C ARG A 288 -21.86 0.66 -10.48
N SER A 289 -21.70 0.09 -11.65
CA SER A 289 -21.15 0.81 -12.81
C SER A 289 -21.99 2.04 -13.20
N ASP A 290 -23.32 1.94 -13.11
CA ASP A 290 -24.25 3.03 -13.41
C ASP A 290 -24.18 4.17 -12.38
N VAL A 291 -23.96 3.84 -11.11
CA VAL A 291 -23.80 4.82 -10.02
C VAL A 291 -22.41 5.45 -10.10
N TRP A 292 -21.39 4.62 -10.23
CA TRP A 292 -20.00 5.07 -10.27
C TRP A 292 -19.72 6.03 -11.44
N SER A 293 -20.24 5.72 -12.63
CA SER A 293 -20.09 6.61 -13.80
C SER A 293 -20.66 8.00 -13.52
N ARG A 294 -21.83 8.10 -12.86
CA ARG A 294 -22.41 9.40 -12.51
C ARG A 294 -21.60 10.16 -11.47
N LEU A 295 -20.95 9.46 -10.54
CA LEU A 295 -20.05 10.09 -9.56
C LEU A 295 -18.79 10.64 -10.25
N LEU A 296 -18.23 9.92 -11.23
CA LEU A 296 -17.11 10.41 -12.03
C LEU A 296 -17.49 11.62 -12.90
N GLU A 297 -18.68 11.59 -13.52
CA GLU A 297 -19.22 12.70 -14.33
C GLU A 297 -19.51 13.96 -13.52
N ALA A 298 -19.76 13.83 -12.22
CA ALA A 298 -20.05 14.96 -11.34
C ALA A 298 -18.85 15.87 -11.08
N THR A 299 -17.62 15.37 -11.33
CA THR A 299 -16.38 16.11 -11.08
C THR A 299 -15.78 16.62 -12.39
N THR A 300 -15.73 17.93 -12.58
CA THR A 300 -15.23 18.57 -13.81
C THR A 300 -14.32 19.76 -13.48
N PRO A 301 -13.01 19.72 -13.78
CA PRO A 301 -12.26 18.69 -14.51
C PRO A 301 -12.21 17.34 -13.75
N PRO A 302 -11.81 16.22 -14.41
CA PRO A 302 -11.70 14.94 -13.75
C PRO A 302 -10.87 15.03 -12.48
N PHE A 303 -11.46 14.61 -11.36
CA PHE A 303 -10.81 14.61 -10.07
C PHE A 303 -9.77 13.47 -9.97
N ASP A 304 -8.59 13.74 -9.45
CA ASP A 304 -7.54 12.73 -9.22
C ASP A 304 -7.43 12.35 -7.74
N PRO A 305 -8.15 11.33 -7.26
CA PRO A 305 -8.11 10.92 -5.86
C PRO A 305 -6.73 10.39 -5.44
N ALA A 306 -5.95 9.86 -6.39
CA ALA A 306 -4.59 9.38 -6.11
C ALA A 306 -3.64 10.53 -5.78
N LEU A 307 -3.79 11.68 -6.46
CA LEU A 307 -3.07 12.90 -6.14
C LEU A 307 -3.43 13.40 -4.75
N HIS A 308 -4.71 13.56 -4.45
CA HIS A 308 -5.18 14.07 -3.16
C HIS A 308 -4.74 13.19 -1.98
N LEU A 309 -4.76 11.87 -2.14
CA LEU A 309 -4.20 10.95 -1.15
C LEU A 309 -2.69 11.10 -1.01
N ALA A 310 -1.95 11.26 -2.11
CA ALA A 310 -0.51 11.45 -2.06
C ALA A 310 -0.12 12.78 -1.36
N LEU A 311 -0.87 13.86 -1.62
CA LEU A 311 -0.71 15.14 -0.92
C LEU A 311 -0.98 14.99 0.59
N SER A 312 -2.03 14.27 0.96
CA SER A 312 -2.39 14.01 2.35
C SER A 312 -1.33 13.19 3.10
N GLU A 313 -0.67 12.24 2.42
CA GLU A 313 0.46 11.49 2.97
C GLU A 313 1.61 12.41 3.35
N VAL A 314 2.01 13.30 2.44
CA VAL A 314 3.08 14.28 2.71
C VAL A 314 2.68 15.21 3.85
N ALA A 315 1.44 15.72 3.85
CA ALA A 315 0.94 16.58 4.92
C ALA A 315 0.98 15.88 6.28
N CYS A 316 0.58 14.62 6.35
CA CYS A 316 0.63 13.83 7.58
C CYS A 316 2.07 13.64 8.11
N ILE A 317 3.06 13.46 7.22
CA ILE A 317 4.47 13.42 7.62
C ILE A 317 4.93 14.78 8.16
N LYS A 318 4.56 15.89 7.51
CA LYS A 318 4.94 17.25 7.97
C LYS A 318 4.43 17.60 9.36
N ILE A 319 3.27 17.07 9.75
CA ILE A 319 2.67 17.34 11.08
C ILE A 319 2.98 16.28 12.13
N ILE A 320 3.73 15.24 11.78
CA ILE A 320 3.93 14.09 12.65
C ILE A 320 4.47 14.49 14.02
N GLU A 321 3.83 14.02 15.08
CA GLU A 321 4.30 14.14 16.45
C GLU A 321 5.02 12.86 16.85
N ILE A 322 6.29 12.99 17.21
CA ILE A 322 7.12 11.83 17.53
C ILE A 322 7.20 11.73 19.06
N PRO A 323 6.69 10.67 19.67
CA PRO A 323 6.74 10.50 21.12
C PRO A 323 8.18 10.31 21.59
N ALA A 324 8.49 10.82 22.79
CA ALA A 324 9.77 10.56 23.44
C ALA A 324 9.86 9.08 23.87
N GLY A 325 11.04 8.43 23.70
CA GLY A 325 11.31 7.09 24.20
C GLY A 325 11.56 6.03 23.12
N SER A 326 11.54 4.75 23.46
CA SER A 326 11.97 3.62 22.62
C SER A 326 11.11 3.36 21.37
N GLY A 327 9.96 4.02 21.22
CA GLY A 327 9.07 3.89 20.08
C GLY A 327 9.34 4.84 18.90
N ILE A 328 10.30 5.76 19.05
CA ILE A 328 10.63 6.85 18.11
C ILE A 328 10.84 6.35 16.68
N ILE A 329 11.69 5.34 16.50
CA ILE A 329 12.05 4.79 15.20
C ILE A 329 10.80 4.27 14.47
N ARG A 330 9.94 3.53 15.18
CA ARG A 330 8.73 2.96 14.59
C ARG A 330 7.68 4.04 14.29
N ALA A 331 7.58 5.05 15.13
CA ALA A 331 6.60 6.13 14.99
C ALA A 331 6.89 7.03 13.77
N PHE A 332 8.15 7.20 13.39
CA PHE A 332 8.55 7.97 12.21
C PHE A 332 8.74 7.10 10.96
N TRP A 333 9.60 6.07 11.03
CA TRP A 333 10.03 5.36 9.83
C TRP A 333 8.93 4.55 9.16
N ASN A 334 8.01 3.95 9.92
CA ASN A 334 6.94 3.16 9.30
C ASN A 334 5.98 4.01 8.47
N PRO A 335 5.41 5.12 8.96
CA PRO A 335 4.60 5.99 8.14
C PRO A 335 5.41 6.64 7.01
N PHE A 336 6.64 7.08 7.25
CA PHE A 336 7.48 7.71 6.24
C PHE A 336 7.78 6.79 5.04
N ILE A 337 8.22 5.55 5.31
CA ILE A 337 8.44 4.56 4.25
C ILE A 337 7.11 4.19 3.58
N GLY A 338 6.03 4.08 4.36
CA GLY A 338 4.69 3.84 3.84
C GLY A 338 4.28 4.90 2.82
N SER A 339 4.39 6.17 3.17
CA SER A 339 4.05 7.30 2.28
C SER A 339 4.89 7.32 1.01
N ILE A 340 6.21 7.06 1.10
CA ILE A 340 7.07 6.93 -0.10
C ILE A 340 6.51 5.85 -1.05
N LEU A 341 6.21 4.67 -0.50
CA LEU A 341 5.74 3.54 -1.31
C LEU A 341 4.35 3.78 -1.90
N ASP A 342 3.47 4.44 -1.15
CA ASP A 342 2.11 4.74 -1.60
C ASP A 342 2.12 5.81 -2.69
N ILE A 343 2.96 6.85 -2.58
CA ILE A 343 3.16 7.85 -3.64
C ILE A 343 3.67 7.22 -4.94
N VAL A 344 4.64 6.31 -4.85
CA VAL A 344 5.23 5.69 -6.06
C VAL A 344 4.31 4.66 -6.71
N ARG A 345 3.53 3.92 -5.92
CA ARG A 345 2.68 2.82 -6.42
C ARG A 345 1.29 3.26 -6.82
N TYR A 346 0.73 4.23 -6.11
CA TYR A 346 -0.68 4.63 -6.18
C TYR A 346 -0.89 6.12 -6.31
N GLY A 347 0.18 6.91 -6.32
CA GLY A 347 0.13 8.35 -6.44
C GLY A 347 -0.20 8.80 -7.87
N PRO A 348 -0.05 10.09 -8.14
CA PRO A 348 -0.40 10.69 -9.42
C PRO A 348 0.38 10.04 -10.57
N THR A 349 -0.24 9.98 -11.75
CA THR A 349 0.40 9.42 -12.96
C THR A 349 1.55 10.28 -13.49
N SER A 350 1.55 11.58 -13.18
CA SER A 350 2.63 12.50 -13.53
C SER A 350 3.92 12.19 -12.77
N LEU A 351 4.96 11.76 -13.49
CA LEU A 351 6.27 11.50 -12.90
C LEU A 351 6.89 12.76 -12.27
N GLU A 352 6.69 13.91 -12.87
CA GLU A 352 7.20 15.18 -12.34
C GLU A 352 6.61 15.48 -10.97
N LEU A 353 5.32 15.28 -10.81
CA LEU A 353 4.62 15.48 -9.57
C LEU A 353 5.03 14.44 -8.51
N GLN A 354 5.21 13.18 -8.89
CA GLN A 354 5.76 12.16 -7.99
C GLN A 354 7.16 12.57 -7.47
N ILE A 355 8.04 13.02 -8.36
CA ILE A 355 9.38 13.47 -7.97
C ILE A 355 9.29 14.68 -7.04
N ARG A 356 8.39 15.63 -7.30
CA ARG A 356 8.17 16.80 -6.47
C ARG A 356 7.70 16.42 -5.07
N LEU A 357 6.76 15.48 -4.94
CA LEU A 357 6.28 14.96 -3.65
C LEU A 357 7.37 14.22 -2.88
N LEU A 358 8.20 13.42 -3.56
CA LEU A 358 9.33 12.73 -2.92
C LEU A 358 10.40 13.71 -2.44
N ASN A 359 10.69 14.77 -3.19
CA ASN A 359 11.58 15.85 -2.74
C ASN A 359 11.02 16.55 -1.49
N GLU A 360 9.71 16.73 -1.43
CA GLU A 360 9.04 17.34 -0.28
C GLU A 360 9.12 16.45 0.96
N LEU A 361 8.99 15.14 0.80
CA LEU A 361 9.23 14.17 1.88
C LEU A 361 10.69 14.18 2.35
N GLU A 362 11.65 14.28 1.44
CA GLU A 362 13.08 14.41 1.77
C GLU A 362 13.33 15.66 2.62
N MET A 363 12.79 16.82 2.21
CA MET A 363 12.91 18.08 2.96
C MET A 363 12.24 17.97 4.34
N ALA A 364 11.04 17.40 4.41
CA ALA A 364 10.34 17.20 5.67
C ALA A 364 11.14 16.29 6.63
N ALA A 365 11.69 15.19 6.12
CA ALA A 365 12.56 14.30 6.91
C ALA A 365 13.79 15.05 7.43
N GLY A 366 14.45 15.86 6.60
CA GLY A 366 15.59 16.69 7.00
C GLY A 366 15.24 17.63 8.15
N VAL A 367 14.10 18.31 8.09
CA VAL A 367 13.63 19.20 9.17
C VAL A 367 13.32 18.43 10.45
N ILE A 368 12.65 17.27 10.34
CA ILE A 368 12.30 16.42 11.49
C ILE A 368 13.57 15.89 12.17
N MET A 369 14.54 15.42 11.38
CA MET A 369 15.83 14.93 11.89
C MET A 369 16.67 16.03 12.55
N ALA A 370 16.70 17.23 11.94
CA ALA A 370 17.46 18.37 12.46
C ALA A 370 16.90 18.89 13.79
N ARG A 371 15.60 18.76 14.03
CA ARG A 371 14.99 19.16 15.31
C ARG A 371 15.47 18.30 16.46
N GLY A 372 15.85 17.04 16.19
CA GLY A 372 16.29 16.10 17.21
C GLY A 372 15.26 15.93 18.34
N LEU A 373 15.24 14.77 18.96
CA LEU A 373 14.54 14.59 20.24
C LEU A 373 15.62 14.56 21.32
N GLN A 374 15.36 15.23 22.44
CA GLN A 374 16.24 15.16 23.60
C GLN A 374 16.50 13.69 23.96
N GLY A 375 17.72 13.19 23.70
CA GLY A 375 18.17 11.86 24.09
C GLY A 375 18.31 10.80 23.00
N SER A 376 17.73 10.97 21.80
CA SER A 376 17.90 9.99 20.71
C SER A 376 17.67 10.67 19.35
N PRO A 377 18.74 11.02 18.61
CA PRO A 377 18.58 11.61 17.29
C PRO A 377 17.96 10.61 16.31
N ILE A 378 16.99 11.08 15.53
CA ILE A 378 16.52 10.34 14.35
C ILE A 378 17.51 10.62 13.24
N THR A 379 18.16 9.58 12.75
CA THR A 379 19.10 9.65 11.63
C THR A 379 18.74 8.59 10.61
N TYR A 380 19.25 8.71 9.40
CA TYR A 380 19.06 7.67 8.39
C TYR A 380 19.64 6.31 8.82
N ASP A 381 20.69 6.29 9.65
CA ASP A 381 21.25 5.06 10.21
C ASP A 381 20.27 4.33 11.14
N SER A 382 19.33 5.06 11.74
CA SER A 382 18.27 4.49 12.58
C SER A 382 17.10 3.88 11.77
N CYS A 383 17.15 3.94 10.44
CA CYS A 383 16.13 3.37 9.57
C CYS A 383 16.04 1.84 9.75
N PRO A 384 14.84 1.26 9.92
CA PRO A 384 14.68 -0.19 10.07
C PRO A 384 15.19 -1.03 8.89
N LEU A 385 15.43 -0.38 7.74
CA LEU A 385 16.01 -0.99 6.55
C LEU A 385 17.56 -0.96 6.57
N SER A 386 18.16 -0.20 7.49
CA SER A 386 19.59 -0.25 7.77
C SER A 386 19.87 -1.48 8.62
N THR A 387 20.65 -2.43 8.13
CA THR A 387 20.99 -3.65 8.88
C THR A 387 22.45 -3.60 9.30
N ALA A 388 22.73 -3.98 10.54
CA ALA A 388 24.09 -3.98 11.12
C ALA A 388 25.10 -4.85 10.36
N SER A 389 24.64 -5.68 9.42
CA SER A 389 25.45 -6.55 8.58
C SER A 389 25.69 -6.00 7.16
N ASN A 390 25.07 -4.88 6.79
CA ASN A 390 25.23 -4.32 5.45
C ASN A 390 26.53 -3.50 5.34
N ILE A 391 27.19 -3.65 4.19
CA ILE A 391 28.44 -2.98 3.86
C ILE A 391 28.23 -1.46 3.71
N LEU A 392 26.99 -1.03 3.39
CA LEU A 392 26.61 0.35 3.20
C LEU A 392 25.37 0.67 4.03
N ASP A 393 25.52 1.63 4.92
CA ASP A 393 24.43 2.17 5.73
C ASP A 393 23.59 3.19 4.93
N ILE A 394 22.30 3.29 5.28
CA ILE A 394 21.44 4.33 4.73
C ILE A 394 21.80 5.65 5.39
N SER A 395 22.61 6.48 4.72
CA SER A 395 23.08 7.75 5.25
C SER A 395 22.33 8.98 4.68
N SER A 396 21.45 8.77 3.71
CA SER A 396 20.66 9.83 3.09
C SER A 396 19.37 9.31 2.47
N PHE A 397 18.46 10.22 2.10
CA PHE A 397 17.24 9.87 1.37
C PHE A 397 17.54 9.13 0.05
N MET A 398 18.60 9.51 -0.64
CA MET A 398 19.02 8.84 -1.87
C MET A 398 19.42 7.38 -1.65
N HIS A 399 20.12 7.04 -0.56
CA HIS A 399 20.41 5.66 -0.21
C HIS A 399 19.12 4.89 0.09
N LEU A 400 18.17 5.50 0.79
CA LEU A 400 16.86 4.92 1.02
C LEU A 400 16.09 4.71 -0.29
N ALA A 401 16.12 5.68 -1.21
CA ALA A 401 15.48 5.60 -2.52
C ALA A 401 16.04 4.46 -3.38
N VAL A 402 17.37 4.28 -3.37
CA VAL A 402 18.02 3.13 -4.03
C VAL A 402 17.55 1.82 -3.40
N LYS A 403 17.52 1.74 -2.08
CA LYS A 403 17.09 0.56 -1.35
C LYS A 403 15.62 0.20 -1.58
N LEU A 404 14.77 1.19 -1.73
CA LEU A 404 13.35 1.04 -2.08
C LEU A 404 13.12 0.83 -3.59
N GLN A 405 14.19 0.82 -4.39
CA GLN A 405 14.16 0.67 -5.86
C GLN A 405 13.26 1.71 -6.56
N LEU A 406 13.34 2.97 -6.15
CA LEU A 406 12.60 4.08 -6.75
C LEU A 406 13.29 4.51 -8.07
N ASN A 407 13.26 3.63 -9.07
CA ASN A 407 14.07 3.74 -10.29
C ASN A 407 13.98 5.11 -10.97
N MET A 408 12.77 5.64 -11.16
CA MET A 408 12.56 6.91 -11.87
C MET A 408 13.03 8.12 -11.05
N TYR A 409 12.82 8.10 -9.75
CA TYR A 409 13.32 9.14 -8.84
C TYR A 409 14.85 9.14 -8.81
N VAL A 410 15.45 7.97 -8.59
CA VAL A 410 16.91 7.80 -8.57
C VAL A 410 17.53 8.26 -9.89
N LYS A 411 16.94 7.90 -11.04
CA LYS A 411 17.42 8.35 -12.36
C LYS A 411 17.41 9.88 -12.47
N SER A 412 16.32 10.53 -12.08
CA SER A 412 16.19 11.99 -12.13
C SER A 412 17.24 12.68 -11.26
N VAL A 413 17.46 12.21 -10.04
CA VAL A 413 18.43 12.80 -9.11
C VAL A 413 19.87 12.46 -9.52
N ALA A 414 20.16 11.23 -9.97
CA ALA A 414 21.47 10.81 -10.40
C ALA A 414 21.98 11.62 -11.60
N ILE A 415 21.10 11.99 -12.54
CA ILE A 415 21.43 12.93 -13.63
C ILE A 415 21.89 14.28 -13.07
N ARG A 416 21.17 14.85 -12.10
CA ARG A 416 21.56 16.11 -11.44
C ARG A 416 22.89 15.97 -10.71
N LEU A 417 23.12 14.88 -9.96
CA LEU A 417 24.39 14.59 -9.25
C LEU A 417 25.57 14.50 -10.23
N ARG A 418 25.34 13.94 -11.41
CA ARG A 418 26.37 13.87 -12.47
C ARG A 418 26.74 15.27 -12.96
N HIS A 419 25.75 16.14 -13.20
CA HIS A 419 25.99 17.52 -13.62
C HIS A 419 26.70 18.36 -12.56
N THR A 420 26.39 18.14 -11.27
CA THR A 420 27.05 18.82 -10.13
C THR A 420 28.39 18.20 -9.73
N ARG A 421 28.85 17.16 -10.45
CA ARG A 421 30.11 16.44 -10.20
C ARG A 421 30.20 15.77 -8.83
N GLN A 422 29.10 15.39 -8.22
CA GLN A 422 29.09 14.64 -6.94
C GLN A 422 29.35 13.14 -7.20
N LEU A 423 30.57 12.82 -7.68
CA LEU A 423 30.92 11.48 -8.17
C LEU A 423 31.05 10.44 -7.04
N ASP A 424 31.46 10.88 -5.84
CA ASP A 424 31.60 9.99 -4.68
C ASP A 424 30.23 9.45 -4.23
N LEU A 425 29.22 10.34 -4.18
CA LEU A 425 27.86 9.93 -3.87
C LEU A 425 27.30 9.00 -4.94
N LEU A 426 27.48 9.31 -6.23
CA LEU A 426 27.07 8.42 -7.32
C LEU A 426 27.71 7.04 -7.20
N SER A 427 28.99 6.98 -6.82
CA SER A 427 29.72 5.74 -6.62
C SER A 427 29.15 4.90 -5.46
N SER A 428 28.83 5.55 -4.35
CA SER A 428 28.20 4.90 -3.20
C SER A 428 26.80 4.35 -3.53
N LEU A 429 25.99 5.14 -4.22
CA LEU A 429 24.64 4.74 -4.66
C LEU A 429 24.69 3.58 -5.66
N PHE A 430 25.65 3.60 -6.60
CA PHE A 430 25.87 2.49 -7.53
C PHE A 430 26.28 1.20 -6.81
N GLN A 431 27.20 1.29 -5.87
CA GLN A 431 27.59 0.14 -5.05
C GLN A 431 26.38 -0.44 -4.32
N MET A 432 25.56 0.42 -3.69
CA MET A 432 24.35 -0.01 -3.03
C MET A 432 23.35 -0.66 -4.02
N ALA A 433 23.16 -0.11 -5.22
CA ALA A 433 22.29 -0.67 -6.23
C ALA A 433 22.76 -2.03 -6.79
N ALA A 434 24.08 -2.28 -6.79
CA ALA A 434 24.68 -3.49 -7.36
C ALA A 434 24.79 -4.65 -6.36
N THR A 435 24.71 -4.38 -5.04
CA THR A 435 24.82 -5.42 -4.01
C THR A 435 23.46 -5.96 -3.61
N GLU A 436 23.38 -7.23 -3.30
CA GLU A 436 22.15 -7.90 -2.88
C GLU A 436 21.76 -7.49 -1.46
N TYR A 437 20.46 -7.27 -1.23
CA TYR A 437 19.95 -6.87 0.07
C TYR A 437 19.21 -8.02 0.76
N ARG A 438 19.75 -8.47 1.87
CA ARG A 438 18.99 -9.26 2.83
C ARG A 438 18.41 -8.31 3.86
N THR A 439 17.12 -7.99 3.76
CA THR A 439 16.46 -7.24 4.83
C THR A 439 15.71 -8.19 5.75
N THR A 440 15.84 -7.99 7.04
CA THR A 440 15.02 -8.69 8.06
C THR A 440 13.64 -8.06 8.22
N HIS A 441 13.38 -6.96 7.52
CA HIS A 441 12.12 -6.22 7.67
C HIS A 441 10.97 -6.94 6.96
N LYS A 442 9.85 -7.18 7.69
CA LYS A 442 8.67 -7.91 7.21
C LYS A 442 8.02 -7.34 5.94
N LEU A 443 8.24 -6.06 5.64
CA LEU A 443 7.70 -5.37 4.46
C LEU A 443 8.49 -5.68 3.18
N PHE A 444 9.75 -6.09 3.31
CA PHE A 444 10.67 -6.33 2.20
C PHE A 444 11.26 -7.73 2.35
N LYS A 445 10.53 -8.73 1.87
CA LYS A 445 11.13 -10.03 1.58
C LYS A 445 12.07 -9.80 0.41
N TYR A 446 13.30 -10.24 0.53
CA TYR A 446 14.31 -10.37 -0.50
C TYR A 446 14.05 -9.57 -1.80
N GLN A 447 14.75 -8.46 -2.01
CA GLN A 447 14.73 -7.72 -3.27
C GLN A 447 16.02 -8.00 -4.04
N ASP A 448 15.88 -8.52 -5.26
CA ASP A 448 17.00 -8.59 -6.20
C ASP A 448 17.41 -7.17 -6.63
N PRO A 449 18.70 -6.95 -6.93
CA PRO A 449 19.15 -5.70 -7.51
C PRO A 449 18.39 -5.33 -8.79
N SER A 450 17.98 -4.06 -8.91
CA SER A 450 17.26 -3.57 -10.09
C SER A 450 18.19 -3.40 -11.28
N LEU A 451 17.99 -4.16 -12.35
CA LEU A 451 18.73 -4.02 -13.61
C LEU A 451 18.63 -2.60 -14.17
N ILE A 452 17.42 -2.01 -14.15
CA ILE A 452 17.17 -0.66 -14.66
C ILE A 452 17.99 0.37 -13.88
N MET A 453 18.08 0.22 -12.56
CA MET A 453 18.83 1.15 -11.72
C MET A 453 20.34 1.02 -11.93
N ILE A 454 20.86 -0.20 -12.00
CA ILE A 454 22.27 -0.48 -12.28
C ILE A 454 22.64 0.09 -13.65
N GLU A 455 21.82 -0.15 -14.67
CA GLU A 455 22.04 0.37 -16.02
C GLU A 455 22.07 1.89 -16.04
N THR A 456 21.15 2.55 -15.33
CA THR A 456 21.13 4.01 -15.18
C THR A 456 22.47 4.56 -14.68
N PHE A 457 23.06 3.97 -13.64
CA PHE A 457 24.35 4.42 -13.13
C PHE A 457 25.50 4.16 -14.12
N LEU A 458 25.48 3.03 -14.80
CA LEU A 458 26.48 2.69 -15.82
C LEU A 458 26.38 3.62 -17.05
N GLU A 459 25.17 3.96 -17.50
CA GLU A 459 24.91 4.96 -18.55
C GLU A 459 25.44 6.36 -18.17
N LEU A 460 25.32 6.72 -16.90
CA LEU A 460 25.90 7.96 -16.36
C LEU A 460 27.43 7.93 -16.24
N GLY A 461 28.06 6.82 -16.63
CA GLY A 461 29.53 6.67 -16.70
C GLY A 461 30.17 6.33 -15.36
N VAL A 462 29.43 5.75 -14.42
CA VAL A 462 30.05 5.19 -13.21
C VAL A 462 30.89 3.98 -13.58
N ASN A 463 32.13 3.93 -13.08
CA ASN A 463 33.07 2.86 -13.43
C ASN A 463 32.70 1.55 -12.72
N PRO A 464 32.35 0.46 -13.43
CA PRO A 464 32.03 -0.83 -12.82
C PRO A 464 33.23 -1.45 -12.06
N ASN A 465 34.46 -1.09 -12.42
CA ASN A 465 35.71 -1.63 -11.82
C ASN A 465 36.21 -0.76 -10.66
N GLN A 466 35.46 0.25 -10.21
CA GLN A 466 35.86 1.07 -9.07
C GLN A 466 35.92 0.25 -7.78
N ARG A 467 36.72 0.73 -6.82
CA ARG A 467 36.86 0.09 -5.51
C ARG A 467 35.61 0.25 -4.69
N ALA A 468 35.23 -0.81 -4.01
CA ALA A 468 34.12 -0.77 -3.05
C ALA A 468 34.50 0.00 -1.77
N GLN A 469 33.51 0.65 -1.15
CA GLN A 469 33.66 1.37 0.13
C GLN A 469 32.60 0.88 1.13
N PRO A 470 32.83 0.90 2.45
CA PRO A 470 34.13 1.09 3.12
C PRO A 470 35.04 -0.11 2.91
N LEU A 471 36.34 0.09 3.04
CA LEU A 471 37.41 -0.89 2.76
C LEU A 471 37.46 -2.09 3.74
N ARG A 472 36.40 -2.46 4.41
CA ARG A 472 36.33 -3.61 5.33
C ARG A 472 36.68 -4.95 4.65
N HIS A 473 36.62 -5.04 3.33
CA HIS A 473 36.90 -6.23 2.53
C HIS A 473 38.19 -6.16 1.70
N GLY A 474 39.12 -5.26 2.06
CA GLY A 474 40.36 -5.09 1.31
C GLY A 474 40.16 -4.35 -0.03
N ASN A 475 41.06 -4.61 -0.98
CA ASN A 475 41.10 -3.97 -2.30
C ASN A 475 40.11 -4.59 -3.32
N VAL A 476 38.84 -4.85 -2.93
CA VAL A 476 37.84 -5.47 -3.80
C VAL A 476 37.11 -4.41 -4.61
N THR A 477 36.88 -4.67 -5.89
CA THR A 477 36.06 -3.80 -6.74
C THR A 477 34.56 -4.14 -6.59
N ILE A 478 33.65 -3.18 -6.95
CA ILE A 478 32.23 -3.46 -6.98
C ILE A 478 31.90 -4.64 -7.89
N TRP A 479 32.60 -4.74 -9.05
CA TRP A 479 32.47 -5.86 -9.96
C TRP A 479 32.82 -7.22 -9.30
N GLN A 480 33.91 -7.28 -8.55
CA GLN A 480 34.30 -8.51 -7.83
C GLN A 480 33.26 -8.87 -6.74
N MET A 481 32.65 -7.89 -6.08
CA MET A 481 31.58 -8.15 -5.12
C MET A 481 30.36 -8.77 -5.81
N VAL A 482 29.95 -8.20 -6.94
CA VAL A 482 28.78 -8.68 -7.72
C VAL A 482 29.01 -10.12 -8.20
N ILE A 483 30.23 -10.46 -8.66
CA ILE A 483 30.57 -11.85 -9.08
C ILE A 483 30.52 -12.83 -7.90
N SER A 484 30.99 -12.40 -6.73
CA SER A 484 31.08 -13.25 -5.53
C SER A 484 29.73 -13.53 -4.88
N ASP A 485 28.69 -12.79 -5.24
CA ASP A 485 27.34 -13.03 -4.75
C ASP A 485 26.74 -14.27 -5.44
N ALA A 486 26.52 -15.34 -4.67
CA ALA A 486 26.01 -16.62 -5.17
C ALA A 486 24.64 -16.53 -5.86
N VAL A 487 23.89 -15.45 -5.62
CA VAL A 487 22.54 -15.23 -6.14
C VAL A 487 22.53 -14.30 -7.35
N THR A 488 23.68 -13.78 -7.76
CA THR A 488 23.79 -12.83 -8.88
C THR A 488 23.23 -13.42 -10.17
N ARG A 489 22.25 -12.75 -10.76
CA ARG A 489 21.60 -13.18 -12.00
C ARG A 489 22.50 -12.93 -13.21
N SER A 490 22.46 -13.82 -14.21
CA SER A 490 23.23 -13.70 -15.46
C SER A 490 23.03 -12.34 -16.16
N GLY A 491 21.83 -11.75 -16.08
CA GLY A 491 21.53 -10.42 -16.63
C GLY A 491 22.39 -9.30 -16.05
N ILE A 492 22.65 -9.31 -14.73
CA ILE A 492 23.51 -8.30 -14.08
C ILE A 492 24.95 -8.44 -14.55
N LEU A 493 25.46 -9.66 -14.61
CA LEU A 493 26.83 -9.94 -15.06
C LEU A 493 27.03 -9.50 -16.52
N LYS A 494 26.08 -9.81 -17.40
CA LYS A 494 26.11 -9.36 -18.80
C LYS A 494 26.07 -7.84 -18.91
N LEU A 495 25.27 -7.18 -18.07
CA LEU A 495 25.16 -5.73 -18.04
C LEU A 495 26.51 -5.08 -17.64
N PHE A 496 27.13 -5.54 -16.57
CA PHE A 496 28.44 -5.05 -16.14
C PHE A 496 29.50 -5.22 -17.23
N LEU A 497 29.55 -6.38 -17.87
CA LEU A 497 30.49 -6.65 -18.97
C LEU A 497 30.25 -5.73 -20.17
N ARG A 498 29.01 -5.44 -20.54
CA ARG A 498 28.68 -4.47 -21.62
C ARG A 498 29.23 -3.08 -21.35
N TYR A 499 29.21 -2.66 -20.10
CA TYR A 499 29.68 -1.34 -19.67
C TYR A 499 31.15 -1.32 -19.23
N GLY A 500 31.93 -2.34 -19.60
CA GLY A 500 33.42 -2.37 -19.48
C GLY A 500 33.93 -2.89 -18.15
N ALA A 501 33.18 -3.76 -17.47
CA ALA A 501 33.73 -4.55 -16.37
C ALA A 501 34.84 -5.50 -16.86
N ASP A 502 35.85 -5.73 -16.05
CA ASP A 502 37.02 -6.55 -16.40
C ASP A 502 36.63 -8.03 -16.62
N PRO A 503 36.70 -8.56 -17.86
CA PRO A 503 36.32 -9.94 -18.16
C PRO A 503 37.37 -10.98 -17.72
N PHE A 504 38.53 -10.55 -17.22
CA PHE A 504 39.66 -11.43 -16.84
C PHE A 504 39.83 -11.62 -15.33
N VAL A 505 38.88 -11.11 -14.54
CA VAL A 505 38.89 -11.29 -13.08
C VAL A 505 38.82 -12.78 -12.73
N SER A 506 39.68 -13.24 -11.79
CA SER A 506 39.85 -14.65 -11.42
C SER A 506 38.53 -15.32 -10.94
N GLN A 507 37.66 -14.60 -10.29
CA GLN A 507 36.36 -15.09 -9.84
C GLN A 507 35.47 -15.60 -11.00
N LEU A 508 35.64 -15.07 -12.22
CA LEU A 508 34.92 -15.50 -13.42
C LEU A 508 35.41 -16.88 -13.95
N ASN A 509 36.45 -17.46 -13.38
CA ASN A 509 36.92 -18.78 -13.79
C ASN A 509 36.27 -19.93 -12.98
N SER A 510 35.40 -19.62 -12.03
CA SER A 510 34.72 -20.63 -11.21
C SER A 510 33.65 -21.37 -12.01
N ASN A 511 33.74 -22.68 -12.13
CA ASN A 511 32.74 -23.52 -12.80
C ASN A 511 31.36 -23.44 -12.16
N ASN A 512 31.27 -23.12 -10.87
CA ASN A 512 30.01 -22.96 -10.16
C ASN A 512 29.19 -21.76 -10.67
N LEU A 513 29.86 -20.71 -11.19
CA LEU A 513 29.21 -19.52 -11.73
C LEU A 513 28.37 -19.83 -12.97
N TYR A 514 28.78 -20.82 -13.76
CA TYR A 514 28.16 -21.16 -15.05
C TYR A 514 27.19 -22.34 -14.98
N ARG A 515 27.01 -22.95 -13.82
CA ARG A 515 26.11 -24.10 -13.68
C ARG A 515 24.68 -23.73 -14.09
N GLY A 516 24.20 -24.28 -15.22
CA GLY A 516 22.89 -23.94 -15.80
C GLY A 516 22.81 -22.53 -16.45
N ARG A 517 23.98 -21.96 -16.85
CA ARG A 517 24.09 -20.62 -17.45
C ARG A 517 25.04 -20.62 -18.64
N ASP A 518 24.78 -21.48 -19.60
CA ASP A 518 25.66 -21.63 -20.79
C ASP A 518 25.69 -20.34 -21.62
N ASP A 519 24.59 -19.61 -21.69
CA ASP A 519 24.46 -18.32 -22.34
C ASP A 519 25.39 -17.22 -21.73
N LEU A 520 25.65 -17.29 -20.43
CA LEU A 520 26.61 -16.39 -19.77
C LEU A 520 28.05 -16.75 -20.12
N ARG A 521 28.34 -18.04 -20.20
CA ARG A 521 29.68 -18.55 -20.58
C ARG A 521 30.02 -18.10 -22.00
N GLU A 522 29.14 -18.31 -22.95
CA GLU A 522 29.28 -17.87 -24.33
C GLU A 522 29.48 -16.36 -24.43
N PHE A 523 28.63 -15.59 -23.75
CA PHE A 523 28.76 -14.13 -23.71
C PHE A 523 30.09 -13.65 -23.15
N LEU A 524 30.63 -14.30 -22.10
CA LEU A 524 31.94 -13.96 -21.52
C LEU A 524 33.06 -14.26 -22.48
N GLU A 525 33.04 -15.40 -23.18
CA GLU A 525 34.11 -15.75 -24.13
C GLU A 525 34.12 -14.76 -25.32
N VAL A 526 32.96 -14.36 -25.84
CA VAL A 526 32.86 -13.29 -26.87
C VAL A 526 33.46 -11.99 -26.34
N THR A 527 33.09 -11.58 -25.13
CA THR A 527 33.60 -10.35 -24.51
C THR A 527 35.11 -10.40 -24.29
N ARG A 528 35.66 -11.55 -23.89
CA ARG A 528 37.12 -11.77 -23.73
C ARG A 528 37.85 -11.66 -25.06
N GLU A 529 37.29 -12.25 -26.11
CA GLU A 529 37.89 -12.19 -27.45
C GLU A 529 37.88 -10.74 -28.01
N GLU A 530 36.78 -10.02 -27.84
CA GLU A 530 36.71 -8.60 -28.21
C GLU A 530 37.73 -7.75 -27.43
N ALA A 531 37.88 -7.99 -26.13
CA ALA A 531 38.86 -7.31 -25.31
C ALA A 531 40.30 -7.59 -25.75
N ARG A 532 40.61 -8.85 -26.12
CA ARG A 532 41.91 -9.24 -26.67
C ARG A 532 42.18 -8.55 -28.01
N ARG A 533 41.22 -8.54 -28.94
CA ARG A 533 41.33 -7.84 -30.24
C ARG A 533 41.56 -6.35 -30.08
N LYS A 534 40.87 -5.70 -29.13
CA LYS A 534 41.10 -4.29 -28.81
C LYS A 534 42.52 -4.06 -28.26
N ALA A 535 43.00 -4.93 -27.38
CA ALA A 535 44.37 -4.83 -26.85
C ALA A 535 45.45 -4.94 -27.95
N ILE A 536 45.33 -5.89 -28.89
CA ILE A 536 46.24 -6.05 -30.02
C ILE A 536 46.26 -4.80 -30.90
N ARG A 537 45.11 -4.23 -31.24
CA ARG A 537 45.03 -2.99 -32.03
C ARG A 537 45.70 -1.80 -31.36
N TYR A 538 45.71 -1.73 -30.03
CA TYR A 538 46.40 -0.68 -29.29
C TYR A 538 47.94 -0.88 -29.32
N ASP A 539 48.41 -2.11 -29.17
CA ASP A 539 49.85 -2.44 -29.24
C ASP A 539 50.40 -2.16 -30.67
N ASP A 540 49.61 -2.47 -31.71
CA ASP A 540 49.94 -2.17 -33.10
C ASP A 540 49.97 -0.67 -33.39
N ALA A 541 49.06 0.11 -32.85
CA ALA A 541 49.01 1.58 -33.02
C ALA A 541 50.15 2.29 -32.25
N GLU A 542 50.57 1.75 -31.11
CA GLU A 542 51.72 2.26 -30.33
C GLU A 542 53.04 1.91 -31.01
N SER A 543 53.12 0.76 -31.66
CA SER A 543 54.29 0.34 -32.46
C SER A 543 54.43 1.12 -33.78
N ALA A 544 53.31 1.63 -34.34
CA ALA A 544 53.27 2.43 -35.60
C ALA A 544 53.61 3.92 -35.40
N GLY A 545 53.99 4.37 -34.20
CA GLY A 545 54.58 5.69 -33.98
C GLY A 545 53.64 6.88 -33.98
N SER A 546 52.32 6.70 -33.81
CA SER A 546 51.34 7.78 -33.70
C SER A 546 51.37 8.45 -32.33
N LYS A 547 52.15 9.53 -32.17
CA LYS A 547 52.30 10.29 -30.90
C LYS A 547 51.08 11.10 -30.44
N ALA A 548 49.98 11.12 -31.19
CA ALA A 548 48.88 12.03 -30.95
C ALA A 548 47.76 11.53 -30.01
N THR A 549 47.70 10.23 -29.67
CA THR A 549 46.61 9.63 -28.88
C THR A 549 47.04 9.02 -27.54
N SER A 550 48.32 9.06 -27.18
CA SER A 550 48.91 8.23 -26.15
C SER A 550 48.55 8.57 -24.70
N LYS A 551 48.17 9.81 -24.39
CA LYS A 551 47.94 10.22 -22.99
C LYS A 551 46.58 9.79 -22.42
N TRP A 552 45.56 9.80 -23.27
CA TRP A 552 44.19 9.39 -22.88
C TRP A 552 43.98 7.88 -22.98
N SER A 553 44.62 7.23 -23.95
CA SER A 553 44.55 5.79 -24.16
C SER A 553 45.31 5.01 -23.08
N ARG A 554 46.48 5.48 -22.64
CA ARG A 554 47.28 4.86 -21.57
C ARG A 554 46.59 4.90 -20.21
N VAL A 555 45.94 5.99 -19.88
CA VAL A 555 45.13 6.12 -18.64
C VAL A 555 43.94 5.16 -18.69
N ARG A 556 43.27 5.04 -19.84
CA ARG A 556 42.10 4.17 -20.00
C ARG A 556 42.51 2.67 -20.01
N TYR A 557 43.65 2.34 -20.63
CA TYR A 557 44.20 0.97 -20.62
C TYR A 557 44.66 0.55 -19.22
N GLN A 558 45.37 1.41 -18.49
CA GLN A 558 45.76 1.15 -17.10
C GLN A 558 44.58 1.10 -16.12
N GLN A 559 43.53 1.85 -16.38
CA GLN A 559 42.29 1.77 -15.62
C GLN A 559 41.48 0.49 -15.91
N LEU A 560 41.51 0.00 -17.16
CA LEU A 560 40.75 -1.19 -17.58
C LEU A 560 41.44 -2.50 -17.26
N PHE A 561 42.79 -2.58 -17.35
CA PHE A 561 43.48 -3.87 -17.34
C PHE A 561 44.57 -4.02 -16.27
N GLY A 562 44.90 -3.00 -15.46
CA GLY A 562 45.92 -3.08 -14.41
C GLY A 562 47.37 -3.38 -14.91
N LYS A 563 48.37 -3.10 -14.10
CA LYS A 563 49.78 -3.42 -14.41
C LYS A 563 49.97 -4.93 -14.47
N LYS A 564 50.47 -5.48 -15.59
CA LYS A 564 51.05 -6.82 -15.66
C LYS A 564 52.20 -6.90 -14.64
N ASN A 565 52.10 -7.78 -13.64
CA ASN A 565 53.24 -8.19 -12.81
C ASN A 565 54.35 -8.77 -13.72
N ARG A 566 55.39 -8.01 -13.93
CA ARG A 566 56.66 -8.56 -14.43
C ARG A 566 57.33 -9.29 -13.25
N GLY A 567 57.11 -10.58 -13.19
CA GLY A 567 57.96 -11.45 -12.39
C GLY A 567 59.41 -11.39 -12.94
N SER A 568 60.28 -10.74 -12.23
CA SER A 568 61.72 -10.85 -12.51
C SER A 568 62.27 -12.00 -11.67
N SER A 569 62.54 -13.12 -12.35
CA SER A 569 63.48 -14.09 -11.90
C SER A 569 64.89 -13.44 -11.97
N ARG A 570 65.57 -13.30 -10.86
CA ARG A 570 67.04 -13.33 -10.77
C ARG A 570 67.42 -14.15 -9.55
N LEU A 571 67.87 -15.33 -9.84
CA LEU A 571 68.76 -16.12 -9.02
C LEU A 571 70.22 -15.60 -9.21
N THR A 572 71.03 -15.79 -8.12
CA THR A 572 72.52 -15.77 -8.00
C THR A 572 73.13 -14.37 -7.85
N SER A 573 73.71 -14.12 -6.76
CA SER A 573 74.88 -14.58 -6.01
C SER A 573 74.95 -13.87 -4.65
#